data_de773618d4e2281740a52263219617fd
#
_entry.id   de773618d4e2281740a52263219617fd
#
_cell.length_a   1.000
_cell.length_b   1.000
_cell.length_c   1.000
_cell.angle_alpha   90.00
_cell.angle_beta   90.00
_cell.angle_gamma   90.00
#
_symmetry.space_group_name_H-M   'P 1'
#
loop_
_entity.id
_entity.type
_entity.pdbx_description
1 polymer ?
#
loop_
_entity_poly.entity_id
_entity_poly.type
_entity_poly.pdbx_seq_one_letter_code
_entity_poly.pdbx_strand_id
1 'polypeptide(L)'
;AMGSTTETSAFGATKNPRNPEHVPGGSSGGSAAAVAANECFAALGSDTGGSIRQPASYCGVVGLKPTYGTVSRYGLIAYGSSLDQIGPLCKDVTDCATIMESIAGKDDKDSTSIGRDDYSFTKALVDDVKGMRIGIPRDYFGEGLDPEVKEAVLNAAKVLESKGAIVEEFDLSLVEYAIPTYYTIAAAEASSNLERFDGVKYGYR
;
A
#
# COMPACT_ATOMS: atom_id res chain seq x y z
N ALA A 1 11.46 -5.29 3.73
CA ALA A 1 10.84 -3.99 3.56
C ALA A 1 11.31 -3.24 2.30
N MET A 2 12.48 -3.54 1.75
CA MET A 2 13.03 -2.86 0.56
C MET A 2 12.75 -3.56 -0.76
N GLY A 3 12.37 -4.84 -0.74
CA GLY A 3 12.15 -5.62 -1.95
C GLY A 3 10.80 -5.34 -2.61
N SER A 4 10.79 -4.72 -3.78
CA SER A 4 9.58 -4.39 -4.51
C SER A 4 9.05 -5.53 -5.40
N THR A 5 9.72 -6.69 -5.41
CA THR A 5 9.38 -7.84 -6.28
C THR A 5 9.27 -9.17 -5.54
N THR A 6 9.77 -9.26 -4.30
CA THR A 6 9.92 -10.49 -3.50
C THR A 6 10.80 -11.60 -4.13
N GLU A 7 11.61 -11.26 -5.13
CA GLU A 7 12.52 -12.22 -5.80
C GLU A 7 13.71 -12.61 -4.93
N THR A 8 14.13 -11.72 -4.02
CA THR A 8 15.32 -11.90 -3.16
C THR A 8 15.00 -12.45 -1.77
N SER A 9 13.85 -13.08 -1.59
CA SER A 9 13.47 -13.69 -0.31
C SER A 9 14.40 -14.86 0.03
N ALA A 10 14.87 -14.94 1.28
CA ALA A 10 15.67 -16.05 1.80
C ALA A 10 14.93 -17.40 1.77
N PHE A 11 13.59 -17.37 1.68
CA PHE A 11 12.72 -18.55 1.59
C PHE A 11 12.36 -18.94 0.15
N GLY A 12 12.96 -18.27 -0.84
CA GLY A 12 12.65 -18.42 -2.25
C GLY A 12 11.71 -17.35 -2.77
N ALA A 13 11.71 -17.19 -4.10
CA ALA A 13 10.89 -16.19 -4.77
C ALA A 13 9.39 -16.52 -4.65
N THR A 14 8.60 -15.52 -4.27
CA THR A 14 7.15 -15.61 -4.33
C THR A 14 6.68 -15.36 -5.77
N LYS A 15 5.79 -16.21 -6.26
CA LYS A 15 5.19 -16.05 -7.59
C LYS A 15 3.84 -15.37 -7.53
N ASN A 16 3.48 -14.66 -8.60
CA ASN A 16 2.16 -14.05 -8.71
C ASN A 16 1.12 -15.14 -9.02
N PRO A 17 0.07 -15.32 -8.19
CA PRO A 17 -0.93 -16.36 -8.42
C PRO A 17 -1.79 -16.13 -9.68
N ARG A 18 -1.84 -14.90 -10.20
CA ARG A 18 -2.56 -14.59 -11.45
C ARG A 18 -1.78 -15.01 -12.68
N ASN A 19 -0.45 -14.90 -12.61
CA ASN A 19 0.46 -15.37 -13.65
C ASN A 19 1.83 -15.68 -13.02
N PRO A 20 2.19 -16.98 -12.86
CA PRO A 20 3.45 -17.38 -12.23
C PRO A 20 4.73 -16.92 -12.92
N GLU A 21 4.65 -16.43 -14.15
CA GLU A 21 5.78 -15.83 -14.88
C GLU A 21 6.05 -14.37 -14.47
N HIS A 22 5.15 -13.78 -13.70
CA HIS A 22 5.26 -12.41 -13.19
C HIS A 22 5.53 -12.38 -11.69
N VAL A 23 6.13 -11.28 -11.25
CA VAL A 23 6.34 -11.02 -9.82
C VAL A 23 5.03 -10.62 -9.14
N PRO A 24 4.84 -10.95 -7.86
CA PRO A 24 3.67 -10.52 -7.09
C PRO A 24 3.76 -9.06 -6.64
N GLY A 25 4.90 -8.40 -6.92
CA GLY A 25 5.24 -7.13 -6.31
C GLY A 25 5.81 -7.27 -4.90
N GLY A 26 5.94 -6.18 -4.18
CA GLY A 26 6.51 -6.15 -2.82
C GLY A 26 6.58 -4.72 -2.22
N SER A 27 7.00 -4.67 -0.95
CA SER A 27 7.55 -5.77 -0.15
C SER A 27 6.49 -6.69 0.48
N SER A 28 5.22 -6.34 0.49
CA SER A 28 4.12 -7.22 0.99
C SER A 28 3.64 -8.20 -0.09
N GLY A 29 4.53 -8.68 -0.97
CA GLY A 29 4.20 -9.59 -2.06
C GLY A 29 3.68 -10.94 -1.60
N GLY A 30 4.23 -11.50 -0.52
CA GLY A 30 3.73 -12.73 0.09
C GLY A 30 2.30 -12.58 0.62
N SER A 31 2.00 -11.49 1.31
CA SER A 31 0.65 -11.18 1.80
C SER A 31 -0.36 -11.03 0.65
N ALA A 32 0.01 -10.30 -0.41
CA ALA A 32 -0.84 -10.14 -1.58
C ALA A 32 -1.08 -11.47 -2.31
N ALA A 33 -0.01 -12.26 -2.50
CA ALA A 33 -0.09 -13.56 -3.15
C ALA A 33 -0.98 -14.54 -2.36
N ALA A 34 -0.83 -14.62 -1.03
CA ALA A 34 -1.63 -15.50 -0.18
C ALA A 34 -3.13 -15.17 -0.27
N VAL A 35 -3.49 -13.89 -0.22
CA VAL A 35 -4.88 -13.46 -0.42
C VAL A 35 -5.36 -13.77 -1.83
N ALA A 36 -4.55 -13.50 -2.86
CA ALA A 36 -4.91 -13.75 -4.25
C ALA A 36 -5.11 -15.25 -4.53
N ALA A 37 -4.28 -16.13 -3.91
CA ALA A 37 -4.34 -17.57 -4.03
C ALA A 37 -5.46 -18.22 -3.18
N ASN A 38 -6.21 -17.47 -2.38
CA ASN A 38 -7.19 -17.99 -1.41
C ASN A 38 -6.59 -18.83 -0.26
N GLU A 39 -5.32 -18.60 0.08
CA GLU A 39 -4.67 -19.24 1.23
C GLU A 39 -5.14 -18.62 2.55
N CYS A 40 -5.58 -17.37 2.52
CA CYS A 40 -6.18 -16.66 3.64
C CYS A 40 -7.26 -15.67 3.18
N PHE A 41 -8.16 -15.29 4.11
CA PHE A 41 -9.22 -14.31 3.84
C PHE A 41 -8.67 -12.90 3.72
N ALA A 42 -7.71 -12.55 4.59
CA ALA A 42 -7.05 -11.26 4.65
C ALA A 42 -5.62 -11.43 5.14
N ALA A 43 -4.77 -10.47 4.84
CA ALA A 43 -3.41 -10.39 5.35
C ALA A 43 -3.06 -8.95 5.72
N LEU A 44 -2.07 -8.78 6.58
CA LEU A 44 -1.49 -7.46 6.84
C LEU A 44 -0.21 -7.27 6.01
N GLY A 45 0.03 -6.03 5.64
CA GLY A 45 1.26 -5.61 5.00
C GLY A 45 1.80 -4.32 5.62
N SER A 46 2.94 -3.88 5.14
CA SER A 46 3.50 -2.56 5.47
C SER A 46 3.82 -1.78 4.20
N ASP A 47 3.60 -0.48 4.24
CA ASP A 47 3.77 0.41 3.08
C ASP A 47 4.58 1.64 3.49
N THR A 48 5.71 1.82 2.86
CA THR A 48 6.59 2.97 3.03
C THR A 48 6.57 3.84 1.77
N GLY A 49 6.64 3.20 0.60
CA GLY A 49 6.61 3.84 -0.72
C GLY A 49 5.72 3.11 -1.72
N GLY A 50 4.74 2.30 -1.26
CA GLY A 50 3.84 1.53 -2.11
C GLY A 50 3.75 0.04 -1.78
N SER A 51 4.42 -0.43 -0.72
CA SER A 51 4.61 -1.87 -0.48
C SER A 51 3.37 -2.66 -0.02
N ILE A 52 2.21 -2.04 0.14
CA ILE A 52 0.87 -2.66 0.20
C ILE A 52 0.19 -2.49 -1.16
N ARG A 53 0.13 -1.25 -1.66
CA ARG A 53 -0.68 -0.86 -2.83
C ARG A 53 -0.18 -1.49 -4.13
N GLN A 54 1.13 -1.49 -4.34
CA GLN A 54 1.74 -2.05 -5.54
C GLN A 54 1.53 -3.57 -5.64
N PRO A 55 1.87 -4.41 -4.63
CA PRO A 55 1.61 -5.85 -4.73
C PRO A 55 0.11 -6.18 -4.76
N ALA A 56 -0.76 -5.39 -4.12
CA ALA A 56 -2.20 -5.55 -4.25
C ALA A 56 -2.65 -5.38 -5.70
N SER A 57 -2.16 -4.33 -6.38
CA SER A 57 -2.44 -4.10 -7.80
C SER A 57 -1.94 -5.25 -8.67
N TYR A 58 -0.72 -5.73 -8.46
CA TYR A 58 -0.12 -6.80 -9.27
C TYR A 58 -0.83 -8.15 -9.08
N CYS A 59 -1.31 -8.44 -7.87
CA CYS A 59 -2.02 -9.68 -7.56
C CYS A 59 -3.54 -9.59 -7.75
N GLY A 60 -4.07 -8.42 -8.12
CA GLY A 60 -5.52 -8.21 -8.33
C GLY A 60 -6.33 -8.39 -7.05
N VAL A 61 -5.88 -7.79 -5.95
CA VAL A 61 -6.56 -7.73 -4.66
C VAL A 61 -6.67 -6.28 -4.17
N VAL A 62 -7.43 -6.03 -3.12
CA VAL A 62 -7.55 -4.70 -2.50
C VAL A 62 -6.46 -4.53 -1.46
N GLY A 63 -5.69 -3.46 -1.55
CA GLY A 63 -4.69 -3.09 -0.54
C GLY A 63 -4.89 -1.65 -0.09
N LEU A 64 -5.00 -1.45 1.22
CA LEU A 64 -5.21 -0.13 1.81
C LEU A 64 -4.00 0.30 2.63
N LYS A 65 -3.36 1.41 2.24
CA LYS A 65 -2.45 2.15 3.10
C LYS A 65 -3.22 3.28 3.79
N PRO A 66 -3.54 3.16 5.08
CA PRO A 66 -4.22 4.24 5.79
C PRO A 66 -3.31 5.45 6.01
N THR A 67 -3.88 6.52 6.52
CA THR A 67 -3.12 7.69 6.96
C THR A 67 -2.11 7.30 8.04
N TYR A 68 -0.92 7.92 7.99
CA TYR A 68 0.14 7.69 8.97
C TYR A 68 -0.37 7.84 10.41
N GLY A 69 -0.02 6.89 11.26
CA GLY A 69 -0.44 6.85 12.65
C GLY A 69 -1.83 6.24 12.90
N THR A 70 -2.57 5.85 11.86
CA THR A 70 -3.90 5.22 12.03
C THR A 70 -3.80 3.84 12.68
N VAL A 71 -2.77 3.08 12.36
CA VAL A 71 -2.51 1.73 12.89
C VAL A 71 -1.17 1.74 13.61
N SER A 72 -1.12 1.13 14.80
CA SER A 72 0.12 0.96 15.56
C SER A 72 1.17 0.19 14.75
N ARG A 73 2.42 0.62 14.87
CA ARG A 73 3.58 -0.04 14.28
C ARG A 73 4.38 -0.86 15.29
N TYR A 74 3.86 -1.01 16.50
CA TYR A 74 4.52 -1.82 17.52
C TYR A 74 4.67 -3.26 17.04
N GLY A 75 5.91 -3.76 17.05
CA GLY A 75 6.27 -5.06 16.52
C GLY A 75 6.67 -5.09 15.02
N LEU A 76 6.48 -3.99 14.29
CA LEU A 76 7.00 -3.86 12.93
C LEU A 76 8.50 -3.54 12.96
N ILE A 77 9.29 -4.26 12.17
CA ILE A 77 10.69 -3.88 11.90
C ILE A 77 10.67 -2.61 11.06
N ALA A 78 11.16 -1.51 11.63
CA ALA A 78 11.14 -0.21 10.98
C ALA A 78 12.05 -0.18 9.75
N TYR A 79 11.55 0.32 8.64
CA TYR A 79 12.31 0.69 7.45
C TYR A 79 12.47 2.19 7.34
N GLY A 80 11.39 2.93 7.11
CA GLY A 80 11.36 4.38 7.10
C GLY A 80 10.39 4.89 8.17
N SER A 81 10.90 5.25 9.36
CA SER A 81 10.08 5.56 10.53
C SER A 81 9.10 6.70 10.30
N SER A 82 9.43 7.66 9.43
CA SER A 82 8.56 8.77 9.07
C SER A 82 7.51 8.43 8.01
N LEU A 83 7.58 7.23 7.40
CA LEU A 83 6.77 6.83 6.25
C LEU A 83 6.00 5.53 6.47
N ASP A 84 6.57 4.57 7.22
CA ASP A 84 6.01 3.23 7.36
C ASP A 84 4.59 3.25 7.93
N GLN A 85 3.70 2.48 7.31
CA GLN A 85 2.34 2.29 7.78
C GLN A 85 1.88 0.85 7.54
N ILE A 86 1.20 0.27 8.53
CA ILE A 86 0.54 -1.04 8.40
C ILE A 86 -0.86 -0.86 7.82
N GLY A 87 -1.27 -1.81 7.00
CA GLY A 87 -2.62 -1.85 6.46
C GLY A 87 -2.98 -3.24 5.91
N PRO A 88 -4.27 -3.45 5.60
CA PRO A 88 -4.78 -4.73 5.14
C PRO A 88 -4.62 -4.95 3.64
N LEU A 89 -4.56 -6.24 3.27
CA LEU A 89 -4.78 -6.77 1.92
C LEU A 89 -5.95 -7.75 1.98
N CYS A 90 -6.97 -7.54 1.15
CA CYS A 90 -8.24 -8.28 1.20
C CYS A 90 -8.76 -8.56 -0.22
N LYS A 91 -9.81 -9.38 -0.32
CA LYS A 91 -10.47 -9.66 -1.61
C LYS A 91 -11.30 -8.48 -2.12
N ASP A 92 -11.95 -7.76 -1.21
CA ASP A 92 -12.83 -6.64 -1.54
C ASP A 92 -12.70 -5.48 -0.54
N VAL A 93 -13.39 -4.40 -0.84
CA VAL A 93 -13.32 -3.15 -0.05
C VAL A 93 -14.04 -3.30 1.29
N THR A 94 -15.08 -4.13 1.38
CA THR A 94 -15.83 -4.36 2.62
C THR A 94 -14.98 -5.09 3.65
N ASP A 95 -14.28 -6.14 3.23
CA ASP A 95 -13.33 -6.85 4.07
C ASP A 95 -12.21 -5.92 4.53
N CYS A 96 -11.73 -5.08 3.61
CA CYS A 96 -10.68 -4.10 3.90
C CYS A 96 -11.12 -3.10 4.98
N ALA A 97 -12.33 -2.56 4.87
CA ALA A 97 -12.91 -1.66 5.86
C ALA A 97 -13.10 -2.33 7.23
N THR A 98 -13.58 -3.59 7.23
CA THR A 98 -13.79 -4.38 8.45
C THR A 98 -12.48 -4.65 9.18
N ILE A 99 -11.44 -5.06 8.47
CA ILE A 99 -10.11 -5.26 9.05
C ILE A 99 -9.54 -3.94 9.57
N MET A 100 -9.73 -2.85 8.83
CA MET A 100 -9.27 -1.52 9.29
C MET A 100 -9.92 -1.11 10.61
N GLU A 101 -11.21 -1.34 10.81
CA GLU A 101 -11.87 -1.07 12.11
C GLU A 101 -11.27 -1.87 13.26
N SER A 102 -10.78 -3.08 12.98
CA SER A 102 -10.20 -3.96 13.98
C SER A 102 -8.77 -3.58 14.38
N ILE A 103 -8.00 -2.95 13.48
CA ILE A 103 -6.58 -2.65 13.70
C ILE A 103 -6.27 -1.17 13.90
N ALA A 104 -7.20 -0.28 13.56
CA ALA A 104 -7.04 1.16 13.75
C ALA A 104 -7.20 1.55 15.23
N GLY A 105 -6.39 2.49 15.70
CA GLY A 105 -6.51 3.04 17.02
C GLY A 105 -5.18 3.43 17.65
N LYS A 106 -5.29 4.00 18.86
CA LYS A 106 -4.13 4.37 19.65
C LYS A 106 -3.54 3.13 20.35
N ASP A 107 -2.23 3.05 20.33
CA ASP A 107 -1.45 2.08 21.09
C ASP A 107 -0.40 2.84 21.93
N ASP A 108 -0.40 2.67 23.24
CA ASP A 108 0.56 3.33 24.12
C ASP A 108 2.00 2.83 23.92
N LYS A 109 2.18 1.72 23.20
CA LYS A 109 3.51 1.19 22.81
C LYS A 109 4.05 1.80 21.51
N ASP A 110 3.23 2.55 20.77
CA ASP A 110 3.65 3.31 19.60
C ASP A 110 3.25 4.77 19.73
N SER A 111 4.24 5.61 20.07
CA SER A 111 4.03 7.05 20.27
C SER A 111 3.56 7.79 19.02
N THR A 112 3.66 7.18 17.85
CA THR A 112 3.18 7.74 16.58
C THR A 112 1.74 7.37 16.25
N SER A 113 1.15 6.41 16.98
CA SER A 113 -0.24 6.04 16.78
C SER A 113 -1.19 7.14 17.26
N ILE A 114 -2.21 7.43 16.44
CA ILE A 114 -3.19 8.50 16.68
C ILE A 114 -4.52 7.84 17.06
N GLY A 115 -5.00 8.12 18.26
CA GLY A 115 -6.34 7.72 18.69
C GLY A 115 -7.39 8.65 18.10
N ARG A 116 -8.46 8.08 17.57
CA ARG A 116 -9.71 8.76 17.23
C ARG A 116 -10.85 7.88 17.70
N ASP A 117 -11.87 8.50 18.27
CA ASP A 117 -13.02 7.78 18.80
C ASP A 117 -14.04 7.38 17.72
N ASP A 118 -13.82 7.82 16.48
CA ASP A 118 -14.77 7.75 15.38
C ASP A 118 -14.31 6.88 14.19
N TYR A 119 -13.38 5.95 14.39
CA TYR A 119 -13.01 5.02 13.33
C TYR A 119 -14.17 4.09 12.97
N SER A 120 -14.85 4.39 11.89
CA SER A 120 -15.96 3.62 11.36
C SER A 120 -15.84 3.51 9.84
N PHE A 121 -14.90 2.67 9.40
CA PHE A 121 -14.58 2.52 7.97
C PHE A 121 -15.73 1.84 7.22
N THR A 122 -16.44 0.90 7.85
CA THR A 122 -17.58 0.20 7.23
C THR A 122 -18.74 1.15 6.97
N LYS A 123 -18.97 2.16 7.82
CA LYS A 123 -19.99 3.19 7.59
C LYS A 123 -19.64 4.17 6.47
N ALA A 124 -18.36 4.23 6.08
CA ALA A 124 -17.89 5.05 4.95
C ALA A 124 -18.16 4.38 3.59
N LEU A 125 -18.56 3.11 3.58
CA LEU A 125 -18.95 2.41 2.35
C LEU A 125 -20.30 2.95 1.89
N VAL A 126 -20.30 3.56 0.71
CA VAL A 126 -21.51 4.19 0.11
C VAL A 126 -21.76 3.58 -1.25
N ASP A 127 -23.04 3.48 -1.61
CA ASP A 127 -23.48 2.94 -2.90
C ASP A 127 -23.52 3.99 -4.02
N ASP A 128 -23.32 5.27 -3.68
CA ASP A 128 -23.42 6.38 -4.60
C ASP A 128 -22.14 7.24 -4.60
N VAL A 129 -21.71 7.61 -5.80
CA VAL A 129 -20.56 8.51 -6.04
C VAL A 129 -20.98 9.85 -6.64
N LYS A 130 -22.30 10.14 -6.67
CA LYS A 130 -22.84 11.35 -7.26
C LYS A 130 -22.29 12.60 -6.59
N GLY A 131 -21.70 13.48 -7.39
CA GLY A 131 -21.08 14.71 -6.92
C GLY A 131 -19.69 14.54 -6.28
N MET A 132 -19.19 13.32 -6.16
CA MET A 132 -17.80 13.10 -5.72
C MET A 132 -16.82 13.67 -6.75
N ARG A 133 -15.85 14.46 -6.30
CA ARG A 133 -14.83 15.02 -7.18
C ARG A 133 -13.62 14.09 -7.22
N ILE A 134 -13.22 13.71 -8.42
CA ILE A 134 -12.11 12.79 -8.69
C ILE A 134 -11.09 13.54 -9.57
N GLY A 135 -9.88 13.69 -9.05
CA GLY A 135 -8.79 14.34 -9.77
C GLY A 135 -7.92 13.32 -10.50
N ILE A 136 -7.56 13.60 -11.75
CA ILE A 136 -6.59 12.84 -12.54
C ILE A 136 -5.34 13.71 -12.71
N PRO A 137 -4.22 13.40 -12.03
CA PRO A 137 -2.98 14.13 -12.22
C PRO A 137 -2.37 13.77 -13.58
N ARG A 138 -2.22 14.78 -14.46
CA ARG A 138 -1.67 14.56 -15.81
C ARG A 138 -0.27 13.97 -15.77
N ASP A 139 0.52 14.36 -14.80
CA ASP A 139 1.91 13.93 -14.63
C ASP A 139 2.06 12.41 -14.41
N TYR A 140 1.01 11.72 -13.96
CA TYR A 140 1.03 10.26 -13.81
C TYR A 140 0.82 9.49 -15.11
N PHE A 141 0.42 10.18 -16.19
CA PHE A 141 0.12 9.59 -17.49
C PHE A 141 1.15 9.93 -18.56
N GLY A 142 2.39 10.25 -18.14
CA GLY A 142 3.52 10.59 -18.99
C GLY A 142 4.12 9.41 -19.75
N GLU A 143 5.30 9.64 -20.33
CA GLU A 143 6.07 8.61 -21.02
C GLU A 143 6.46 7.47 -20.08
N GLY A 144 6.44 6.22 -20.57
CA GLY A 144 6.80 5.02 -19.82
C GLY A 144 5.63 4.34 -19.10
N LEU A 145 4.45 4.94 -19.05
CA LEU A 145 3.25 4.25 -18.56
C LEU A 145 2.76 3.25 -19.63
N ASP A 146 2.58 1.99 -19.22
CA ASP A 146 2.02 0.96 -20.08
C ASP A 146 0.63 1.38 -20.61
N PRO A 147 0.37 1.28 -21.92
CA PRO A 147 -0.90 1.71 -22.51
C PRO A 147 -2.13 0.97 -21.95
N GLU A 148 -2.01 -0.32 -21.65
CA GLU A 148 -3.12 -1.12 -21.08
C GLU A 148 -3.46 -0.63 -19.65
N VAL A 149 -2.43 -0.31 -18.86
CA VAL A 149 -2.62 0.27 -17.52
C VAL A 149 -3.28 1.64 -17.61
N LYS A 150 -2.80 2.49 -18.52
CA LYS A 150 -3.40 3.81 -18.77
C LYS A 150 -4.88 3.70 -19.13
N GLU A 151 -5.19 2.82 -20.07
CA GLU A 151 -6.57 2.61 -20.52
C GLU A 151 -7.47 2.09 -19.38
N ALA A 152 -6.99 1.12 -18.60
CA ALA A 152 -7.73 0.56 -17.46
C ALA A 152 -8.07 1.63 -16.42
N VAL A 153 -7.11 2.49 -16.05
CA VAL A 153 -7.33 3.57 -15.08
C VAL A 153 -8.31 4.62 -15.61
N LEU A 154 -8.16 5.04 -16.88
CA LEU A 154 -9.06 6.01 -17.50
C LEU A 154 -10.47 5.45 -17.68
N ASN A 155 -10.61 4.17 -17.97
CA ASN A 155 -11.92 3.52 -18.05
C ASN A 155 -12.60 3.43 -16.67
N ALA A 156 -11.85 3.17 -15.59
CA ALA A 156 -12.37 3.24 -14.23
C ALA A 156 -12.90 4.65 -13.90
N ALA A 157 -12.16 5.69 -14.26
CA ALA A 157 -12.60 7.07 -14.09
C ALA A 157 -13.91 7.37 -14.85
N LYS A 158 -14.03 6.92 -16.11
CA LYS A 158 -15.25 7.04 -16.91
C LYS A 158 -16.44 6.31 -16.28
N VAL A 159 -16.22 5.14 -15.68
CA VAL A 159 -17.28 4.42 -14.96
C VAL A 159 -17.79 5.24 -13.78
N LEU A 160 -16.89 5.85 -13.00
CA LEU A 160 -17.28 6.71 -11.88
C LEU A 160 -18.02 7.97 -12.37
N GLU A 161 -17.54 8.59 -13.46
CA GLU A 161 -18.22 9.73 -14.09
C GLU A 161 -19.63 9.37 -14.58
N SER A 162 -19.81 8.20 -15.19
CA SER A 162 -21.13 7.71 -15.64
C SER A 162 -22.10 7.47 -14.47
N LYS A 163 -21.59 7.30 -13.25
CA LYS A 163 -22.34 7.17 -12.00
C LYS A 163 -22.54 8.53 -11.28
N GLY A 164 -22.14 9.63 -11.92
CA GLY A 164 -22.36 10.98 -11.43
C GLY A 164 -21.23 11.59 -10.63
N ALA A 165 -20.05 10.99 -10.58
CA ALA A 165 -18.85 11.66 -10.11
C ALA A 165 -18.41 12.76 -11.08
N ILE A 166 -17.69 13.75 -10.57
CA ILE A 166 -17.08 14.83 -11.36
C ILE A 166 -15.60 14.52 -11.54
N VAL A 167 -15.19 14.19 -12.77
CA VAL A 167 -13.80 13.86 -13.08
C VAL A 167 -13.11 15.08 -13.67
N GLU A 168 -11.99 15.49 -13.07
CA GLU A 168 -11.23 16.68 -13.46
C GLU A 168 -9.75 16.34 -13.57
N GLU A 169 -9.08 16.83 -14.59
CA GLU A 169 -7.62 16.76 -14.69
C GLU A 169 -6.97 17.93 -13.94
N PHE A 170 -5.80 17.68 -13.35
CA PHE A 170 -5.00 18.70 -12.69
C PHE A 170 -3.51 18.42 -12.83
N ASP A 171 -2.69 19.44 -12.57
CA ASP A 171 -1.23 19.33 -12.60
C ASP A 171 -0.69 19.12 -11.18
N LEU A 172 0.26 18.21 -11.02
CA LEU A 172 0.91 17.90 -9.75
C LEU A 172 2.40 18.26 -9.85
N SER A 173 2.71 19.53 -9.78
CA SER A 173 4.01 20.14 -10.11
C SER A 173 5.23 19.60 -9.38
N LEU A 174 5.05 18.89 -8.25
CA LEU A 174 6.17 18.34 -7.46
C LEU A 174 6.34 16.83 -7.61
N VAL A 175 5.58 16.18 -8.49
CA VAL A 175 5.63 14.71 -8.63
C VAL A 175 7.00 14.21 -9.08
N GLU A 176 7.73 14.98 -9.87
CA GLU A 176 9.07 14.64 -10.33
C GLU A 176 10.09 14.48 -9.17
N TYR A 177 9.86 15.16 -8.06
CA TYR A 177 10.70 15.06 -6.86
C TYR A 177 10.30 13.93 -5.91
N ALA A 178 9.14 13.29 -6.11
CA ALA A 178 8.60 12.30 -5.18
C ALA A 178 9.54 11.09 -5.01
N ILE A 179 10.00 10.51 -6.11
CA ILE A 179 10.88 9.33 -6.09
C ILE A 179 12.28 9.67 -5.53
N PRO A 180 12.98 10.72 -6.00
CA PRO A 180 14.27 11.11 -5.41
C PRO A 180 14.18 11.44 -3.91
N THR A 181 13.14 12.15 -3.48
CA THR A 181 12.90 12.48 -2.07
C THR A 181 12.68 11.22 -1.25
N TYR A 182 11.83 10.32 -1.73
CA TYR A 182 11.58 9.04 -1.08
C TYR A 182 12.87 8.25 -0.85
N TYR A 183 13.70 8.05 -1.89
CA TYR A 183 14.94 7.29 -1.74
C TYR A 183 15.95 7.97 -0.83
N THR A 184 16.02 9.28 -0.82
CA THR A 184 16.91 10.04 0.09
C THR A 184 16.51 9.82 1.55
N ILE A 185 15.25 10.01 1.88
CA ILE A 185 14.74 9.87 3.25
C ILE A 185 14.76 8.40 3.68
N ALA A 186 14.21 7.51 2.87
CA ALA A 186 14.09 6.11 3.20
C ALA A 186 15.44 5.41 3.37
N ALA A 187 16.44 5.73 2.54
CA ALA A 187 17.78 5.17 2.69
C ALA A 187 18.46 5.63 3.98
N ALA A 188 18.33 6.91 4.33
CA ALA A 188 18.89 7.45 5.57
C ALA A 188 18.23 6.84 6.81
N GLU A 189 16.90 6.78 6.84
CA GLU A 189 16.17 6.19 7.96
C GLU A 189 16.39 4.67 8.06
N ALA A 190 16.42 3.95 6.93
CA ALA A 190 16.73 2.51 6.92
C ALA A 190 18.11 2.21 7.48
N SER A 191 19.12 3.01 7.12
CA SER A 191 20.47 2.86 7.68
C SER A 191 20.46 2.94 9.21
N SER A 192 19.77 3.91 9.76
CA SER A 192 19.63 4.06 11.22
C SER A 192 18.74 2.98 11.86
N ASN A 193 17.62 2.64 11.23
CA ASN A 193 16.67 1.68 11.79
C ASN A 193 17.20 0.24 11.78
N LEU A 194 17.97 -0.15 10.76
CA LEU A 194 18.43 -1.52 10.57
C LEU A 194 19.82 -1.80 11.15
N GLU A 195 20.56 -0.79 11.60
CA GLU A 195 21.89 -0.96 12.20
C GLU A 195 21.91 -1.91 13.41
N ARG A 196 20.78 -2.04 14.12
CA ARG A 196 20.62 -2.97 15.25
C ARG A 196 20.65 -4.44 14.87
N PHE A 197 20.43 -4.76 13.60
CA PHE A 197 20.46 -6.13 13.07
C PHE A 197 21.83 -6.45 12.47
N ASP A 198 22.86 -6.34 13.30
CA ASP A 198 24.27 -6.46 12.94
C ASP A 198 24.77 -7.91 12.83
N GLY A 199 23.90 -8.88 13.13
CA GLY A 199 24.24 -10.30 13.15
C GLY A 199 25.00 -10.75 14.42
N VAL A 200 25.27 -9.85 15.36
CA VAL A 200 25.91 -10.18 16.65
C VAL A 200 24.87 -10.42 17.73
N LYS A 201 24.02 -9.43 17.99
CA LYS A 201 22.94 -9.50 18.98
C LYS A 201 21.61 -9.86 18.35
N TYR A 202 21.35 -9.36 17.17
CA TYR A 202 20.13 -9.60 16.40
C TYR A 202 20.43 -9.86 14.94
N GLY A 203 19.60 -10.71 14.30
CA GLY A 203 19.71 -11.06 12.89
C GLY A 203 20.68 -12.21 12.64
N TYR A 204 20.99 -12.44 11.36
CA TYR A 204 21.89 -13.49 10.86
C TYR A 204 23.20 -12.88 10.40
N ARG A 205 24.30 -13.57 10.69
CA ARG A 205 25.67 -13.18 10.30
C ARG A 205 26.20 -14.08 9.20
#